data_7854fbb3cf508ae0173b2e40d8dc4322
#
_entry.id   7854fbb3cf508ae0173b2e40d8dc4322
#
_cell.length_a   1.000
_cell.length_b   1.000
_cell.length_c   1.000
_cell.angle_alpha   90.00
_cell.angle_beta   90.00
_cell.angle_gamma   90.00
#
_symmetry.space_group_name_H-M   'P 1'
#
loop_
_entity.id
_entity.type
_entity.pdbx_description
1 polymer ?
#
loop_
_entity_poly.entity_id
_entity_poly.type
_entity_poly.pdbx_seq_one_letter_code
_entity_poly.pdbx_strand_id
1 'polypeptide(L)'
;MSAQGRSIDVPGLAHNAPIPVAARVGNLVCSSAIAGKDASTGELPADTAAQARHAFANLRRVLHAAGATPAAVAKLTVTIKDNGVREAVNAEWLDLFPDPQDRPARHIAVQDLQHGMALQLEFIALVSNESPT
;
A
#
# COMPACT_ATOMS: atom_id res chain seq x y z
N MET A 1 -0.86 -22.58 19.75
CA MET A 1 -0.73 -21.43 18.88
C MET A 1 0.72 -21.18 18.54
N SER A 2 1.01 -21.10 17.31
CA SER A 2 2.37 -20.77 16.92
C SER A 2 2.71 -19.34 17.30
N ALA A 3 3.96 -19.14 17.67
CA ALA A 3 4.47 -17.80 17.90
C ALA A 3 4.61 -17.12 16.55
N GLN A 4 3.54 -16.51 16.12
CA GLN A 4 3.55 -15.76 14.87
C GLN A 4 4.36 -14.50 15.06
N GLY A 5 5.35 -14.31 14.23
CA GLY A 5 6.02 -13.03 14.18
C GLY A 5 5.08 -11.94 13.66
N ARG A 6 5.49 -10.69 13.82
CA ARG A 6 4.69 -9.57 13.35
C ARG A 6 4.78 -9.34 11.85
N SER A 7 5.72 -10.00 11.17
CA SER A 7 5.95 -9.79 9.73
C SER A 7 4.83 -10.36 8.89
N ILE A 8 4.42 -9.60 7.88
CA ILE A 8 3.42 -9.99 6.89
C ILE A 8 4.09 -9.98 5.53
N ASP A 9 3.96 -11.09 4.80
CA ASP A 9 4.49 -11.20 3.45
C ASP A 9 3.38 -11.49 2.46
N VAL A 10 3.56 -11.02 1.24
CA VAL A 10 2.61 -11.23 0.15
C VAL A 10 3.39 -11.74 -1.06
N PRO A 11 2.99 -12.86 -1.66
CA PRO A 11 3.67 -13.35 -2.87
C PRO A 11 3.68 -12.29 -3.97
N GLY A 12 4.83 -12.13 -4.60
CA GLY A 12 5.02 -11.16 -5.67
C GLY A 12 5.36 -9.76 -5.21
N LEU A 13 5.32 -9.47 -3.91
CA LEU A 13 5.60 -8.13 -3.37
C LEU A 13 6.82 -8.08 -2.46
N ALA A 14 7.62 -9.14 -2.42
CA ALA A 14 8.80 -9.17 -1.56
C ALA A 14 9.79 -8.06 -1.91
N HIS A 15 10.41 -7.51 -0.89
CA HIS A 15 11.48 -6.54 -1.04
C HIS A 15 12.83 -7.24 -1.22
N ASN A 16 13.77 -6.56 -1.87
CA ASN A 16 15.14 -7.04 -1.94
C ASN A 16 15.87 -6.90 -0.61
N ALA A 17 15.45 -5.93 0.18
CA ALA A 17 15.97 -5.76 1.54
C ALA A 17 15.34 -6.79 2.48
N PRO A 18 15.97 -7.07 3.64
CA PRO A 18 15.45 -8.05 4.59
C PRO A 18 14.32 -7.46 5.45
N ILE A 19 13.24 -7.03 4.80
CA ILE A 19 12.07 -6.44 5.45
C ILE A 19 10.80 -7.08 4.92
N PRO A 20 9.75 -7.19 5.75
CA PRO A 20 8.45 -7.67 5.28
C PRO A 20 7.72 -6.59 4.50
N VAL A 21 6.62 -6.95 3.85
CA VAL A 21 5.78 -5.95 3.17
C VAL A 21 4.96 -5.15 4.17
N ALA A 22 4.67 -5.70 5.34
CA ALA A 22 3.96 -5.01 6.42
C ALA A 22 4.25 -5.70 7.75
N ALA A 23 3.87 -5.05 8.83
CA ALA A 23 3.98 -5.62 10.16
C ALA A 23 2.68 -5.34 10.92
N ARG A 24 2.29 -6.31 11.75
CA ARG A 24 1.14 -6.18 12.64
C ARG A 24 1.56 -6.36 14.08
N VAL A 25 1.20 -5.40 14.92
CA VAL A 25 1.40 -5.47 16.37
C VAL A 25 0.06 -5.15 17.02
N GLY A 26 -0.53 -6.14 17.68
CA GLY A 26 -1.88 -5.97 18.19
C GLY A 26 -2.85 -5.69 17.05
N ASN A 27 -3.51 -4.54 17.11
CA ASN A 27 -4.44 -4.08 16.07
C ASN A 27 -3.81 -3.17 15.04
N LEU A 28 -2.57 -2.76 15.28
CA LEU A 28 -1.89 -1.80 14.42
C LEU A 28 -1.17 -2.55 13.29
N VAL A 29 -1.40 -2.10 12.07
CA VAL A 29 -0.70 -2.59 10.89
C VAL A 29 -0.04 -1.41 10.19
N CYS A 30 1.25 -1.55 9.93
CA CYS A 30 2.00 -0.56 9.15
C CYS A 30 2.65 -1.27 7.97
N SER A 31 2.63 -0.65 6.80
CA SER A 31 3.30 -1.23 5.65
C SER A 31 4.71 -0.66 5.49
N SER A 32 5.57 -1.44 4.85
CA SER A 32 6.76 -0.92 4.19
C SER A 32 6.32 -0.26 2.89
N ALA A 33 7.24 0.29 2.12
CA ALA A 33 6.91 0.92 0.86
C ALA A 33 6.31 -0.09 -0.12
N ILE A 34 5.20 0.28 -0.74
CA ILE A 34 4.48 -0.53 -1.72
C ILE A 34 4.67 0.10 -3.08
N ALA A 35 5.37 -0.59 -3.97
CA ALA A 35 5.62 -0.11 -5.32
C ALA A 35 4.50 -0.54 -6.27
N GLY A 36 4.45 0.11 -7.42
CA GLY A 36 3.46 -0.18 -8.46
C GLY A 36 3.88 -1.28 -9.41
N LYS A 37 4.47 -2.35 -8.89
CA LYS A 37 4.86 -3.46 -9.76
C LYS A 37 3.71 -4.45 -9.93
N ASP A 38 3.72 -5.15 -11.05
CA ASP A 38 2.78 -6.22 -11.32
C ASP A 38 3.14 -7.40 -10.43
N ALA A 39 2.26 -7.76 -9.51
CA ALA A 39 2.52 -8.83 -8.55
C ALA A 39 2.68 -10.20 -9.23
N SER A 40 2.11 -10.40 -10.42
CA SER A 40 2.19 -11.67 -11.11
C SER A 40 3.53 -11.87 -11.84
N THR A 41 4.20 -10.80 -12.24
CA THR A 41 5.47 -10.85 -12.97
C THR A 41 6.64 -10.30 -12.17
N GLY A 42 6.37 -9.48 -11.16
CA GLY A 42 7.39 -8.77 -10.40
C GLY A 42 7.96 -7.57 -11.13
N GLU A 43 7.43 -7.24 -12.30
CA GLU A 43 7.95 -6.16 -13.13
C GLU A 43 7.24 -4.85 -12.87
N LEU A 44 7.99 -3.76 -12.99
CA LEU A 44 7.48 -2.40 -12.83
C LEU A 44 7.13 -1.87 -14.22
N PRO A 45 5.85 -1.55 -14.51
CA PRO A 45 5.51 -1.00 -15.81
C PRO A 45 6.13 0.38 -15.99
N ALA A 46 6.41 0.75 -17.25
CA ALA A 46 6.99 2.06 -17.56
C ALA A 46 5.95 3.18 -17.44
N ASP A 47 4.69 2.88 -17.66
CA ASP A 47 3.60 3.85 -17.66
C ASP A 47 3.20 4.24 -16.24
N THR A 48 3.14 5.54 -15.96
CA THR A 48 2.81 6.06 -14.65
C THR A 48 1.41 5.64 -14.18
N ALA A 49 0.42 5.71 -15.06
CA ALA A 49 -0.94 5.31 -14.71
C ALA A 49 -1.02 3.82 -14.37
N ALA A 50 -0.27 2.99 -15.10
CA ALA A 50 -0.20 1.56 -14.80
C ALA A 50 0.46 1.31 -13.45
N GLN A 51 1.54 2.04 -13.14
CA GLN A 51 2.17 1.92 -11.83
C GLN A 51 1.21 2.30 -10.72
N ALA A 52 0.43 3.36 -10.90
CA ALA A 52 -0.55 3.76 -9.90
C ALA A 52 -1.61 2.68 -9.69
N ARG A 53 -2.15 2.10 -10.76
CA ARG A 53 -3.12 1.01 -10.65
C ARG A 53 -2.55 -0.17 -9.87
N HIS A 54 -1.33 -0.59 -10.21
CA HIS A 54 -0.70 -1.71 -9.53
C HIS A 54 -0.37 -1.39 -8.08
N ALA A 55 0.09 -0.16 -7.79
CA ALA A 55 0.39 0.23 -6.41
C ALA A 55 -0.86 0.13 -5.53
N PHE A 56 -2.00 0.64 -5.99
CA PHE A 56 -3.24 0.58 -5.22
C PHE A 56 -3.82 -0.85 -5.17
N ALA A 57 -3.63 -1.64 -6.22
CA ALA A 57 -3.99 -3.06 -6.18
C ALA A 57 -3.12 -3.81 -5.17
N ASN A 58 -1.82 -3.50 -5.12
CA ASN A 58 -0.91 -4.10 -4.15
C ASN A 58 -1.25 -3.67 -2.73
N LEU A 59 -1.68 -2.42 -2.53
CA LEU A 59 -2.18 -1.95 -1.24
C LEU A 59 -3.32 -2.84 -0.76
N ARG A 60 -4.27 -3.15 -1.62
CA ARG A 60 -5.38 -4.06 -1.29
C ARG A 60 -4.88 -5.45 -0.89
N ARG A 61 -3.87 -5.97 -1.62
CA ARG A 61 -3.31 -7.29 -1.32
C ARG A 61 -2.65 -7.33 0.05
N VAL A 62 -1.90 -6.29 0.38
CA VAL A 62 -1.24 -6.21 1.70
C VAL A 62 -2.28 -6.07 2.81
N LEU A 63 -3.29 -5.24 2.62
CA LEU A 63 -4.37 -5.12 3.60
C LEU A 63 -5.08 -6.45 3.81
N HIS A 64 -5.39 -7.15 2.73
CA HIS A 64 -6.06 -8.44 2.82
C HIS A 64 -5.20 -9.46 3.60
N ALA A 65 -3.90 -9.51 3.31
CA ALA A 65 -2.99 -10.39 4.03
C ALA A 65 -2.92 -10.05 5.52
N ALA A 66 -3.16 -8.80 5.89
CA ALA A 66 -3.18 -8.36 7.28
C ALA A 66 -4.55 -8.57 7.96
N GLY A 67 -5.52 -9.11 7.24
CA GLY A 67 -6.88 -9.27 7.76
C GLY A 67 -7.69 -7.99 7.76
N ALA A 68 -7.35 -7.05 6.89
CA ALA A 68 -7.94 -5.72 6.85
C ALA A 68 -8.60 -5.43 5.50
N THR A 69 -9.36 -4.35 5.49
CA THR A 69 -9.96 -3.79 4.27
C THR A 69 -9.51 -2.33 4.14
N PRO A 70 -9.75 -1.68 3.00
CA PRO A 70 -9.42 -0.26 2.87
C PRO A 70 -10.03 0.62 3.95
N ALA A 71 -11.20 0.24 4.50
CA ALA A 71 -11.86 0.99 5.58
C ALA A 71 -11.01 1.05 6.86
N ALA A 72 -10.06 0.14 7.03
CA ALA A 72 -9.18 0.12 8.20
C ALA A 72 -8.03 1.11 8.12
N VAL A 73 -7.76 1.69 6.93
CA VAL A 73 -6.63 2.60 6.74
C VAL A 73 -6.91 3.93 7.41
N ALA A 74 -6.03 4.31 8.33
CA ALA A 74 -6.12 5.61 9.00
C ALA A 74 -5.35 6.68 8.24
N LYS A 75 -4.21 6.30 7.66
CA LYS A 75 -3.35 7.24 6.93
C LYS A 75 -2.67 6.53 5.77
N LEU A 76 -2.63 7.21 4.62
CA LEU A 76 -1.87 6.79 3.47
C LEU A 76 -0.81 7.84 3.17
N THR A 77 0.44 7.44 3.13
CA THR A 77 1.54 8.29 2.68
C THR A 77 1.89 7.89 1.26
N VAL A 78 1.93 8.88 0.37
CA VAL A 78 2.25 8.68 -1.04
C VAL A 78 3.52 9.44 -1.35
N THR A 79 4.53 8.73 -1.84
CA THR A 79 5.75 9.36 -2.34
C THR A 79 5.73 9.29 -3.85
N ILE A 80 5.93 10.43 -4.51
CA ILE A 80 5.89 10.53 -5.97
C ILE A 80 7.19 11.14 -6.48
N LYS A 81 7.59 10.75 -7.68
CA LYS A 81 8.86 11.25 -8.27
C LYS A 81 8.78 12.72 -8.68
N ASP A 82 7.59 13.18 -9.05
CA ASP A 82 7.33 14.58 -9.40
C ASP A 82 5.81 14.84 -9.38
N ASN A 83 5.44 16.10 -9.48
CA ASN A 83 4.03 16.49 -9.39
C ASN A 83 3.16 15.98 -10.55
N GLY A 84 3.77 15.56 -11.66
CA GLY A 84 3.03 14.97 -12.77
C GLY A 84 2.34 13.64 -12.42
N VAL A 85 2.74 13.01 -11.32
CA VAL A 85 2.15 11.73 -10.88
C VAL A 85 0.85 11.94 -10.11
N ARG A 86 0.58 13.16 -9.62
CA ARG A 86 -0.59 13.43 -8.74
C ARG A 86 -1.92 13.03 -9.36
N GLU A 87 -2.09 13.28 -10.64
CA GLU A 87 -3.36 12.98 -11.31
C GLU A 87 -3.65 11.47 -11.31
N ALA A 88 -2.63 10.65 -11.59
CA ALA A 88 -2.78 9.20 -11.57
C ALA A 88 -3.08 8.70 -10.14
N VAL A 89 -2.43 9.28 -9.13
CA VAL A 89 -2.70 8.94 -7.73
C VAL A 89 -4.13 9.30 -7.37
N ASN A 90 -4.58 10.51 -7.72
CA ASN A 90 -5.93 10.95 -7.36
C ASN A 90 -7.01 10.10 -8.02
N ALA A 91 -6.78 9.62 -9.25
CA ALA A 91 -7.74 8.74 -9.92
C ALA A 91 -7.93 7.44 -9.13
N GLU A 92 -6.84 6.81 -8.69
CA GLU A 92 -6.90 5.57 -7.91
C GLU A 92 -7.43 5.81 -6.50
N TRP A 93 -7.07 6.94 -5.90
CA TRP A 93 -7.56 7.34 -4.59
C TRP A 93 -9.09 7.48 -4.58
N LEU A 94 -9.64 8.18 -5.57
CA LEU A 94 -11.10 8.37 -5.69
C LEU A 94 -11.84 7.07 -5.95
N ASP A 95 -11.20 6.14 -6.68
CA ASP A 95 -11.77 4.83 -6.92
C ASP A 95 -11.81 3.99 -5.63
N LEU A 96 -10.75 4.06 -4.84
CA LEU A 96 -10.64 3.27 -3.61
C LEU A 96 -11.44 3.89 -2.46
N PHE A 97 -11.51 5.21 -2.37
CA PHE A 97 -12.19 5.95 -1.32
C PHE A 97 -13.19 6.96 -1.92
N PRO A 98 -14.28 6.45 -2.50
CA PRO A 98 -15.22 7.33 -3.23
C PRO A 98 -16.06 8.25 -2.33
N ASP A 99 -16.31 7.85 -1.07
CA ASP A 99 -17.14 8.64 -0.16
C ASP A 99 -16.29 9.74 0.49
N PRO A 100 -16.58 11.03 0.22
CA PRO A 100 -15.79 12.12 0.79
C PRO A 100 -15.86 12.19 2.32
N GLN A 101 -16.83 11.52 2.95
CA GLN A 101 -16.95 11.49 4.40
C GLN A 101 -16.22 10.30 5.02
N ASP A 102 -15.65 9.41 4.20
CA ASP A 102 -15.03 8.18 4.68
C ASP A 102 -13.71 7.94 3.95
N ARG A 103 -12.74 8.79 4.21
CA ARG A 103 -11.40 8.73 3.61
C ARG A 103 -10.34 8.74 4.69
N PRO A 104 -9.24 7.99 4.51
CA PRO A 104 -8.11 8.13 5.41
C PRO A 104 -7.42 9.49 5.22
N ALA A 105 -6.61 9.87 6.20
CA ALA A 105 -5.71 11.00 6.01
C ALA A 105 -4.67 10.65 4.95
N ARG A 106 -4.18 11.64 4.22
CA ARG A 106 -3.18 11.41 3.19
C ARG A 106 -2.12 12.49 3.21
N HIS A 107 -0.88 12.08 3.03
CA HIS A 107 0.25 12.99 2.83
C HIS A 107 0.97 12.58 1.55
N ILE A 108 1.24 13.55 0.69
CA ILE A 108 2.03 13.31 -0.53
C ILE A 108 3.34 14.07 -0.40
N ALA A 109 4.44 13.39 -0.66
CA ALA A 109 5.77 13.98 -0.70
C ALA A 109 6.39 13.74 -2.07
N VAL A 110 7.11 14.73 -2.58
CA VAL A 110 7.89 14.58 -3.81
C VAL A 110 9.31 14.23 -3.40
N GLN A 111 9.83 13.14 -3.96
CA GLN A 111 11.13 12.64 -3.63
C GLN A 111 11.71 11.89 -4.82
N ASP A 112 13.02 11.94 -4.98
CA ASP A 112 13.70 11.16 -6.01
C ASP A 112 13.53 9.67 -5.71
N LEU A 113 12.87 8.96 -6.61
CA LEU A 113 12.63 7.51 -6.49
C LEU A 113 13.51 6.77 -7.45
N GLN A 114 14.03 5.63 -7.00
CA GLN A 114 14.97 4.83 -7.78
C GLN A 114 14.26 3.73 -8.58
N HIS A 115 15.00 3.09 -9.46
CA HIS A 115 14.57 1.90 -10.21
C HIS A 115 13.38 2.14 -11.12
N GLY A 116 13.13 3.38 -11.54
CA GLY A 116 12.02 3.69 -12.44
C GLY A 116 10.68 3.84 -11.74
N MET A 117 10.66 3.87 -10.41
CA MET A 117 9.41 4.04 -9.68
C MET A 117 8.85 5.45 -9.86
N ALA A 118 7.57 5.54 -10.22
CA ALA A 118 6.85 6.80 -10.27
C ALA A 118 6.26 7.16 -8.91
N LEU A 119 5.92 6.16 -8.12
CA LEU A 119 5.31 6.35 -6.80
C LEU A 119 5.55 5.14 -5.92
N GLN A 120 5.35 5.36 -4.63
CA GLN A 120 5.23 4.28 -3.65
C GLN A 120 4.25 4.69 -2.56
N LEU A 121 3.61 3.71 -1.94
CA LEU A 121 2.60 3.92 -0.91
C LEU A 121 3.06 3.31 0.41
N GLU A 122 2.66 3.94 1.52
CA GLU A 122 2.81 3.38 2.86
C GLU A 122 1.53 3.66 3.63
N PHE A 123 1.05 2.70 4.38
CA PHE A 123 -0.18 2.92 5.14
C PHE A 123 -0.02 2.59 6.61
N ILE A 124 -0.91 3.19 7.40
CA ILE A 124 -1.15 2.85 8.80
C ILE A 124 -2.61 2.45 8.90
N ALA A 125 -2.89 1.29 9.44
CA ALA A 125 -4.25 0.77 9.58
C ALA A 125 -4.47 0.21 10.97
N LEU A 126 -5.72 0.25 11.41
CA LEU A 126 -6.14 -0.41 12.63
C LEU A 126 -7.15 -1.50 12.27
N VAL A 127 -6.82 -2.73 12.63
CA VAL A 127 -7.64 -3.89 12.32
C VAL A 127 -8.50 -4.21 13.53
N SER A 128 -9.76 -4.59 13.28
CA SER A 128 -10.63 -5.00 14.35
C SER A 128 -10.09 -6.26 15.04
N ASN A 129 -10.15 -6.26 16.38
CA ASN A 129 -9.85 -7.45 17.18
C ASN A 129 -10.99 -8.44 17.23
N GLU A 130 -12.16 -8.03 16.78
CA GLU A 130 -13.31 -8.90 16.87
C GLU A 130 -13.21 -9.99 15.82
N SER A 131 -13.30 -11.22 16.28
CA SER A 131 -13.38 -12.35 15.38
C SER A 131 -14.72 -12.30 14.68
N PRO A 132 -14.76 -12.48 13.37
CA PRO A 132 -16.02 -12.68 12.69
C PRO A 132 -16.63 -13.98 13.21
N THR A 133 -17.83 -13.89 13.64
CA THR A 133 -18.54 -15.07 14.13
C THR A 133 -19.54 -15.56 13.11
#